data_775e2d69e1be3129dcc60af9b9a00c40
#
_entry.id   775e2d69e1be3129dcc60af9b9a00c40
#
_cell.length_a   1.000
_cell.length_b   1.000
_cell.length_c   1.000
_cell.angle_alpha   90.00
_cell.angle_beta   90.00
_cell.angle_gamma   90.00
#
_symmetry.space_group_name_H-M   'P 1'
#
loop_
_entity.id
_entity.type
_entity.pdbx_description
1 polymer ?
#
loop_
_entity_poly.entity_id
_entity_poly.type
_entity_poly.pdbx_seq_one_letter_code
_entity_poly.pdbx_strand_id
1 'polypeptide(L)'
;TAENEIITYQRTKTRTRREDKAEMKVRIEPEIKSLFEKYSDPSGEKVFIFHKWYRSSENFNKSINKGLDEIGKIIEVPDLNYYYARHTMATLAANKAGIDIARVDEMLNHSDSTLKLARVYIERDYSVLWEANRKLLSLFKWDGLK
;
A
#
# COMPACT_ATOMS: atom_id res chain seq x y z
N THR A 1 2.19 11.41 -8.30
CA THR A 1 1.94 11.33 -9.75
C THR A 1 1.94 9.88 -10.18
N ALA A 2 1.10 9.51 -11.15
CA ALA A 2 1.12 8.21 -11.82
C ALA A 2 1.70 8.43 -13.21
N GLU A 3 2.90 7.97 -13.43
CA GLU A 3 3.55 7.96 -14.74
C GLU A 3 3.87 6.52 -15.10
N ASN A 4 3.52 6.09 -16.32
CA ASN A 4 3.86 4.76 -16.83
C ASN A 4 3.46 3.61 -15.88
N GLU A 5 2.24 3.69 -15.31
CA GLU A 5 1.73 2.69 -14.35
C GLU A 5 2.50 2.62 -13.01
N ILE A 6 3.28 3.65 -12.67
CA ILE A 6 3.99 3.76 -11.40
C ILE A 6 3.45 4.93 -10.59
N ILE A 7 3.07 4.68 -9.34
CA ILE A 7 2.73 5.71 -8.36
C ILE A 7 3.99 6.05 -7.57
N THR A 8 4.40 7.31 -7.59
CA THR A 8 5.48 7.81 -6.73
C THR A 8 4.89 8.68 -5.63
N TYR A 9 5.23 8.38 -4.39
CA TYR A 9 4.79 9.16 -3.22
C TYR A 9 5.84 9.21 -2.12
N GLN A 10 5.72 10.21 -1.25
CA GLN A 10 6.53 10.34 -0.04
C GLN A 10 5.66 10.16 1.19
N ARG A 11 6.08 9.25 2.09
CA ARG A 11 5.34 8.98 3.33
C ARG A 11 5.40 10.19 4.26
N THR A 12 4.28 10.86 4.48
CA THR A 12 4.17 12.09 5.26
C THR A 12 4.78 11.99 6.66
N LYS A 13 4.55 10.88 7.37
CA LYS A 13 5.00 10.66 8.75
C LYS A 13 6.53 10.64 8.91
N THR A 14 7.27 10.23 7.88
CA THR A 14 8.71 9.96 7.97
C THR A 14 9.56 10.76 6.98
N ARG A 15 8.95 11.50 6.05
CA ARG A 15 9.67 12.24 4.99
C ARG A 15 10.69 13.26 5.50
N THR A 16 10.43 13.87 6.66
CA THR A 16 11.31 14.88 7.26
C THR A 16 12.46 14.29 8.07
N ARG A 17 12.42 12.98 8.34
CA ARG A 17 13.40 12.27 9.18
C ARG A 17 14.33 11.36 8.36
N ARG A 18 14.08 11.24 7.05
CA ARG A 18 14.84 10.36 6.16
C ARG A 18 15.46 11.18 5.03
N GLU A 19 16.69 10.87 4.67
CA GLU A 19 17.42 11.50 3.57
C GLU A 19 16.74 11.26 2.22
N ASP A 20 16.21 10.04 1.98
CA ASP A 20 15.43 9.65 0.81
C ASP A 20 14.00 10.20 0.81
N LYS A 21 13.67 11.11 1.77
CA LYS A 21 12.34 11.70 1.97
C LYS A 21 11.21 10.65 2.08
N ALA A 22 11.57 9.41 2.46
CA ALA A 22 10.67 8.25 2.51
C ALA A 22 9.91 8.02 1.18
N GLU A 23 10.60 8.20 0.05
CA GLU A 23 10.04 7.95 -1.28
C GLU A 23 9.71 6.47 -1.47
N MET A 24 8.57 6.23 -2.10
CA MET A 24 8.13 4.93 -2.56
C MET A 24 7.67 5.01 -4.00
N LYS A 25 8.04 3.99 -4.77
CA LYS A 25 7.58 3.77 -6.14
C LYS A 25 6.84 2.45 -6.20
N VAL A 26 5.54 2.51 -6.47
CA VAL A 26 4.65 1.35 -6.51
C VAL A 26 4.11 1.20 -7.92
N ARG A 27 4.34 0.04 -8.53
CA ARG A 27 3.76 -0.30 -9.83
C ARG A 27 2.29 -0.66 -9.65
N ILE A 28 1.45 -0.15 -10.57
CA ILE A 28 0.03 -0.53 -10.67
C ILE A 28 -0.02 -1.87 -11.40
N GLU A 29 -0.29 -2.94 -10.66
CA GLU A 29 -0.40 -4.26 -11.25
C GLU A 29 -1.70 -4.42 -12.05
N PRO A 30 -1.73 -5.25 -13.11
CA PRO A 30 -2.91 -5.43 -13.95
C PRO A 30 -4.18 -5.80 -13.18
N GLU A 31 -4.02 -6.57 -12.10
CA GLU A 31 -5.10 -7.06 -11.25
C GLU A 31 -5.89 -5.94 -10.57
N ILE A 32 -5.22 -4.82 -10.24
CA ILE A 32 -5.85 -3.67 -9.55
C ILE A 32 -6.12 -2.48 -10.48
N LYS A 33 -5.80 -2.61 -11.77
CA LYS A 33 -5.90 -1.49 -12.73
C LYS A 33 -7.30 -0.92 -12.82
N SER A 34 -8.33 -1.77 -12.87
CA SER A 34 -9.72 -1.33 -12.93
C SER A 34 -10.16 -0.56 -11.68
N LEU A 35 -9.70 -0.97 -10.49
CA LEU A 35 -9.95 -0.24 -9.25
C LEU A 35 -9.22 1.11 -9.24
N PHE A 36 -7.98 1.12 -9.72
CA PHE A 36 -7.20 2.34 -9.81
C PHE A 36 -7.89 3.35 -10.74
N GLU A 37 -8.30 2.94 -11.94
CA GLU A 37 -9.00 3.78 -12.90
C GLU A 37 -10.32 4.30 -12.36
N LYS A 38 -11.10 3.44 -11.69
CA LYS A 38 -12.39 3.81 -11.07
C LYS A 38 -12.28 4.93 -10.05
N TYR A 39 -11.21 4.97 -9.28
CA TYR A 39 -11.02 5.94 -8.21
C TYR A 39 -9.95 6.99 -8.51
N SER A 40 -9.38 7.02 -9.71
CA SER A 40 -8.44 8.04 -10.14
C SER A 40 -9.09 9.43 -10.13
N ASP A 41 -8.29 10.45 -9.86
CA ASP A 41 -8.75 11.83 -9.97
C ASP A 41 -8.63 12.31 -11.41
N PRO A 42 -9.77 12.55 -12.12
CA PRO A 42 -9.73 12.99 -13.51
C PRO A 42 -9.13 14.39 -13.69
N SER A 43 -9.04 15.20 -12.62
CA SER A 43 -8.37 16.51 -12.66
C SER A 43 -6.84 16.42 -12.56
N GLY A 44 -6.30 15.26 -12.19
CA GLY A 44 -4.86 15.08 -11.98
C GLY A 44 -4.26 15.80 -10.77
N GLU A 45 -5.09 16.44 -9.93
CA GLU A 45 -4.64 17.15 -8.74
C GLU A 45 -4.05 16.16 -7.70
N LYS A 46 -4.69 15.01 -7.53
CA LYS A 46 -4.23 13.91 -6.68
C LYS A 46 -4.27 12.59 -7.45
N VAL A 47 -3.69 11.55 -6.87
CA VAL A 47 -3.78 10.20 -7.44
C VAL A 47 -5.22 9.69 -7.41
N PHE A 48 -5.93 9.90 -6.31
CA PHE A 48 -7.30 9.44 -6.12
C PHE A 48 -8.27 10.57 -5.82
N ILE A 49 -9.51 10.42 -6.26
CA ILE A 49 -10.60 11.40 -6.13
C ILE A 49 -11.09 11.60 -4.68
N PHE A 50 -10.67 10.78 -3.73
CA PHE A 50 -11.17 10.80 -2.35
C PHE A 50 -11.04 12.16 -1.66
N HIS A 51 -10.04 12.99 -2.02
CA HIS A 51 -9.87 14.32 -1.48
C HIS A 51 -11.05 15.27 -1.80
N LYS A 52 -11.84 14.97 -2.85
CA LYS A 52 -13.06 15.72 -3.19
C LYS A 52 -14.28 15.27 -2.38
N TRP A 53 -14.26 14.04 -1.86
CA TRP A 53 -15.37 13.46 -1.10
C TRP A 53 -15.21 13.64 0.41
N TYR A 54 -13.99 13.77 0.88
CA TYR A 54 -13.68 13.86 2.31
C TYR A 54 -12.85 15.09 2.62
N ARG A 55 -13.27 15.85 3.60
CA ARG A 55 -12.62 17.09 4.03
C ARG A 55 -11.19 16.87 4.56
N SER A 56 -10.91 15.69 5.10
CA SER A 56 -9.61 15.33 5.65
C SER A 56 -9.36 13.83 5.57
N SER A 57 -8.10 13.42 5.68
CA SER A 57 -7.72 12.01 5.80
C SER A 57 -8.32 11.33 7.03
N GLU A 58 -8.56 12.07 8.12
CA GLU A 58 -9.21 11.55 9.32
C GLU A 58 -10.68 11.20 9.05
N ASN A 59 -11.41 12.07 8.35
CA ASN A 59 -12.80 11.81 7.97
C ASN A 59 -12.90 10.63 7.01
N PHE A 60 -11.98 10.50 6.07
CA PHE A 60 -11.85 9.35 5.19
C PHE A 60 -11.64 8.05 6.00
N ASN A 61 -10.67 8.04 6.91
CA ASN A 61 -10.37 6.87 7.75
C ASN A 61 -11.56 6.48 8.66
N LYS A 62 -12.23 7.46 9.25
CA LYS A 62 -13.43 7.21 10.07
C LYS A 62 -14.54 6.57 9.24
N SER A 63 -14.79 7.06 8.04
CA SER A 63 -15.81 6.52 7.14
C SER A 63 -15.51 5.08 6.72
N ILE A 64 -14.27 4.80 6.31
CA ILE A 64 -13.84 3.43 5.96
C ILE A 64 -13.97 2.48 7.15
N ASN A 65 -13.45 2.87 8.32
CA ASN A 65 -13.49 2.01 9.49
C ASN A 65 -14.92 1.73 9.97
N LYS A 66 -15.83 2.70 9.84
CA LYS A 66 -17.25 2.47 10.12
C LYS A 66 -17.85 1.41 9.19
N GLY A 67 -17.57 1.48 7.88
CA GLY A 67 -18.04 0.47 6.93
C GLY A 67 -17.41 -0.91 7.19
N LEU A 68 -16.12 -0.95 7.54
CA LEU A 68 -15.44 -2.20 7.88
C LEU A 68 -15.98 -2.84 9.17
N ASP A 69 -16.33 -2.05 10.18
CA ASP A 69 -16.97 -2.54 11.42
C ASP A 69 -18.33 -3.21 11.12
N GLU A 70 -19.13 -2.61 10.24
CA GLU A 70 -20.39 -3.19 9.79
C GLU A 70 -20.19 -4.51 9.02
N ILE A 71 -19.21 -4.55 8.11
CA ILE A 71 -18.81 -5.78 7.41
C ILE A 71 -18.31 -6.82 8.41
N GLY A 72 -17.47 -6.41 9.36
CA GLY A 72 -16.94 -7.29 10.39
C GLY A 72 -18.01 -7.98 11.20
N LYS A 73 -19.13 -7.29 11.52
CA LYS A 73 -20.29 -7.88 12.19
C LYS A 73 -20.97 -8.97 11.34
N ILE A 74 -21.05 -8.75 10.02
CA ILE A 74 -21.68 -9.70 9.09
C ILE A 74 -20.84 -10.98 8.95
N ILE A 75 -19.52 -10.84 8.88
CA ILE A 75 -18.58 -11.96 8.66
C ILE A 75 -17.99 -12.52 9.98
N GLU A 76 -18.50 -12.07 11.12
CA GLU A 76 -18.07 -12.49 12.46
C GLU A 76 -16.58 -12.24 12.76
N VAL A 77 -16.02 -11.15 12.20
CA VAL A 77 -14.66 -10.67 12.48
C VAL A 77 -14.76 -9.38 13.29
N PRO A 78 -14.70 -9.44 14.64
CA PRO A 78 -14.85 -8.26 15.48
C PRO A 78 -13.70 -7.28 15.25
N ASP A 79 -13.98 -5.98 15.45
CA ASP A 79 -13.01 -4.88 15.38
C ASP A 79 -12.30 -4.74 14.02
N LEU A 80 -12.90 -5.27 12.93
CA LEU A 80 -12.35 -5.16 11.60
C LEU A 80 -12.16 -3.69 11.22
N ASN A 81 -10.93 -3.32 10.88
CA ASN A 81 -10.59 -1.96 10.54
C ASN A 81 -9.55 -1.90 9.40
N TYR A 82 -9.32 -0.70 8.86
CA TYR A 82 -8.42 -0.49 7.73
C TYR A 82 -6.98 -1.00 7.98
N TYR A 83 -6.53 -1.02 9.22
CA TYR A 83 -5.17 -1.46 9.56
C TYR A 83 -4.99 -2.97 9.41
N TYR A 84 -6.06 -3.76 9.47
CA TYR A 84 -6.02 -5.21 9.18
C TYR A 84 -5.48 -5.52 7.80
N ALA A 85 -5.78 -4.69 6.78
CA ALA A 85 -5.24 -4.88 5.43
C ALA A 85 -3.70 -4.91 5.43
N ARG A 86 -3.07 -4.05 6.23
CA ARG A 86 -1.62 -4.01 6.37
C ARG A 86 -1.06 -5.25 7.07
N HIS A 87 -1.69 -5.70 8.15
CA HIS A 87 -1.30 -6.93 8.85
C HIS A 87 -1.49 -8.16 7.98
N THR A 88 -2.63 -8.25 7.31
CA THR A 88 -2.95 -9.35 6.39
C THR A 88 -1.92 -9.41 5.26
N MET A 89 -1.61 -8.29 4.63
CA MET A 89 -0.60 -8.20 3.59
C MET A 89 0.75 -8.73 4.07
N ALA A 90 1.24 -8.27 5.22
CA ALA A 90 2.52 -8.71 5.78
C ALA A 90 2.53 -10.21 6.09
N THR A 91 1.46 -10.71 6.71
CA THR A 91 1.30 -12.13 7.07
C THR A 91 1.25 -13.03 5.84
N LEU A 92 0.46 -12.67 4.83
CA LEU A 92 0.36 -13.43 3.58
C LEU A 92 1.66 -13.37 2.77
N ALA A 93 2.32 -12.22 2.74
CA ALA A 93 3.61 -12.05 2.06
C ALA A 93 4.67 -13.00 2.66
N ALA A 94 4.82 -13.01 3.97
CA ALA A 94 5.78 -13.88 4.64
C ALA A 94 5.37 -15.37 4.57
N ASN A 95 4.15 -15.70 4.99
CA ASN A 95 3.77 -17.08 5.28
C ASN A 95 3.21 -17.84 4.07
N LYS A 96 2.62 -17.15 3.09
CA LYS A 96 2.00 -17.78 1.90
C LYS A 96 2.79 -17.52 0.62
N ALA A 97 3.26 -16.30 0.41
CA ALA A 97 4.07 -15.97 -0.75
C ALA A 97 5.56 -16.31 -0.56
N GLY A 98 6.01 -16.64 0.67
CA GLY A 98 7.40 -16.97 0.96
C GLY A 98 8.35 -15.80 0.69
N ILE A 99 7.91 -14.58 0.97
CA ILE A 99 8.73 -13.37 0.86
C ILE A 99 9.48 -13.22 2.19
N ASP A 100 10.78 -13.00 2.13
CA ASP A 100 11.59 -12.84 3.34
C ASP A 100 11.17 -11.60 4.15
N ILE A 101 11.39 -11.64 5.47
CA ILE A 101 10.92 -10.62 6.40
C ILE A 101 11.53 -9.25 6.11
N ALA A 102 12.81 -9.20 5.70
CA ALA A 102 13.45 -7.93 5.38
C ALA A 102 12.77 -7.27 4.16
N ARG A 103 12.36 -8.07 3.18
CA ARG A 103 11.62 -7.59 2.02
C ARG A 103 10.20 -7.14 2.38
N VAL A 104 9.51 -7.88 3.24
CA VAL A 104 8.20 -7.46 3.78
C VAL A 104 8.33 -6.11 4.51
N ASP A 105 9.38 -5.93 5.29
CA ASP A 105 9.65 -4.68 6.00
C ASP A 105 9.87 -3.49 5.03
N GLU A 106 10.60 -3.73 3.94
CA GLU A 106 10.74 -2.73 2.86
C GLU A 106 9.43 -2.42 2.14
N MET A 107 8.58 -3.42 1.85
CA MET A 107 7.25 -3.23 1.27
C MET A 107 6.37 -2.37 2.19
N LEU A 108 6.51 -2.52 3.49
CA LEU A 108 5.83 -1.69 4.49
C LEU A 108 6.44 -0.28 4.64
N ASN A 109 7.53 0.00 3.93
CA ASN A 109 8.31 1.23 4.04
C ASN A 109 8.72 1.56 5.48
N HIS A 110 9.11 0.54 6.22
CA HIS A 110 9.71 0.74 7.54
C HIS A 110 11.17 1.20 7.39
N SER A 111 11.65 1.97 8.35
CA SER A 111 13.07 2.31 8.50
C SER A 111 13.66 1.40 9.56
N ASP A 112 14.27 0.30 9.16
CA ASP A 112 15.05 -0.51 10.08
C ASP A 112 16.37 0.22 10.41
N SER A 113 16.61 0.45 11.68
CA SER A 113 17.84 1.09 12.17
C SER A 113 19.07 0.19 12.02
N THR A 114 18.90 -1.14 12.02
CA THR A 114 20.01 -2.12 11.91
C THR A 114 20.60 -2.17 10.51
N LEU A 115 19.81 -1.93 9.47
CA LEU A 115 20.26 -1.92 8.08
C LEU A 115 20.59 -0.52 7.54
N LYS A 116 20.56 0.50 8.41
CA LYS A 116 20.70 1.90 7.98
C LYS A 116 22.04 2.18 7.29
N LEU A 117 23.12 1.62 7.77
CA LEU A 117 24.45 1.75 7.16
C LEU A 117 24.54 1.07 5.78
N ALA A 118 24.00 -0.14 5.64
CA ALA A 118 24.01 -0.83 4.36
C ALA A 118 23.20 -0.07 3.29
N ARG A 119 22.08 0.54 3.67
CA ARG A 119 21.22 1.33 2.77
C ARG A 119 21.87 2.61 2.24
N VAL A 120 22.91 3.12 2.89
CA VAL A 120 23.68 4.28 2.38
C VAL A 120 24.51 3.90 1.16
N TYR A 121 24.94 2.64 1.07
CA TYR A 121 25.81 2.16 0.00
C TYR A 121 25.08 1.38 -1.10
N ILE A 122 23.82 1.02 -0.89
CA ILE A 122 23.03 0.20 -1.82
C ILE A 122 21.90 1.06 -2.38
N GLU A 123 21.94 1.28 -3.70
CA GLU A 123 20.84 1.91 -4.41
C GLU A 123 19.58 1.04 -4.31
N ARG A 124 18.43 1.66 -4.04
CA ARG A 124 17.17 0.94 -3.85
C ARG A 124 16.61 0.49 -5.19
N ASP A 125 16.57 -0.82 -5.39
CA ASP A 125 15.93 -1.44 -6.55
C ASP A 125 14.44 -1.70 -6.25
N TYR A 126 13.60 -0.87 -6.82
CA TYR A 126 12.14 -1.02 -6.70
C TYR A 126 11.58 -2.21 -7.48
N SER A 127 12.27 -2.73 -8.50
CA SER A 127 11.79 -3.88 -9.27
C SER A 127 11.60 -5.11 -8.41
N VAL A 128 12.50 -5.35 -7.47
CA VAL A 128 12.41 -6.46 -6.50
C VAL A 128 11.18 -6.34 -5.59
N LEU A 129 10.81 -5.10 -5.21
CA LEU A 129 9.59 -4.85 -4.43
C LEU A 129 8.34 -5.09 -5.28
N TRP A 130 8.37 -4.72 -6.55
CA TRP A 130 7.24 -4.95 -7.47
C TRP A 130 7.03 -6.44 -7.74
N GLU A 131 8.09 -7.21 -7.91
CA GLU A 131 8.00 -8.67 -8.06
C GLU A 131 7.44 -9.34 -6.79
N ALA A 132 7.90 -8.93 -5.62
CA ALA A 132 7.36 -9.40 -4.36
C ALA A 132 5.86 -9.08 -4.22
N ASN A 133 5.46 -7.85 -4.56
CA ASN A 133 4.05 -7.45 -4.56
C ASN A 133 3.23 -8.27 -5.56
N ARG A 134 3.74 -8.48 -6.78
CA ARG A 134 3.08 -9.32 -7.78
C ARG A 134 2.88 -10.75 -7.29
N LYS A 135 3.89 -11.34 -6.67
CA LYS A 135 3.79 -12.67 -6.07
C LYS A 135 2.73 -12.74 -4.97
N LEU A 136 2.60 -11.69 -4.16
CA LEU A 136 1.53 -11.60 -3.17
C LEU A 136 0.15 -11.50 -3.82
N LEU A 137 -0.01 -10.63 -4.83
CA LEU A 137 -1.28 -10.43 -5.52
C LEU A 137 -1.77 -11.71 -6.24
N SER A 138 -0.84 -12.57 -6.71
CA SER A 138 -1.21 -13.85 -7.34
C SER A 138 -1.86 -14.87 -6.39
N LEU A 139 -1.84 -14.63 -5.07
CA LEU A 139 -2.56 -15.46 -4.10
C LEU A 139 -4.08 -15.25 -4.12
N PHE A 140 -4.55 -14.18 -4.74
CA PHE A 140 -5.96 -13.80 -4.76
C PHE A 140 -6.60 -14.08 -6.10
N LYS A 141 -7.90 -14.39 -6.08
CA LYS A 141 -8.73 -14.44 -7.28
C LYS A 141 -9.32 -13.05 -7.51
N TRP A 142 -9.07 -12.47 -8.66
CA TRP A 142 -9.50 -11.11 -9.02
C TRP A 142 -10.75 -11.07 -9.89
N ASP A 143 -11.39 -12.22 -10.08
CA ASP A 143 -12.61 -12.36 -10.88
C ASP A 143 -13.76 -11.63 -10.16
N GLY A 144 -14.26 -10.55 -10.76
CA GLY A 144 -15.39 -9.78 -10.24
C GLY A 144 -15.10 -8.35 -9.77
N LEU A 145 -13.87 -7.87 -9.87
CA LEU A 145 -13.51 -6.46 -9.62
C LEU A 145 -13.71 -5.55 -10.86
N LYS A 146 -14.71 -5.87 -11.70
CA LYS A 146 -15.07 -5.07 -12.86
C LYS A 146 -16.01 -3.94 -12.51
#